data_150eef1153da9ab6a59cc487fca96468
#
_entry.id   150eef1153da9ab6a59cc487fca96468
#
_cell.length_a   1.000
_cell.length_b   1.000
_cell.length_c   1.000
_cell.angle_alpha   90.00
_cell.angle_beta   90.00
_cell.angle_gamma   90.00
#
_symmetry.space_group_name_H-M   'P 1'
#
loop_
_entity.id
_entity.type
_entity.pdbx_description
1 polymer ?
#
loop_
_entity_poly.entity_id
_entity_poly.type
_entity_poly.pdbx_seq_one_letter_code
_entity_poly.pdbx_strand_id
1 'polypeptide(L)'
;MRRRDFVARVAIAGGSAYSAMSALQLLSPERTEAATLDIEGSGNGASVIILGAGVAGMCAAYELGKHGYNCHILEARSRAGGRVWTIRGGTTETEIGGSRQAATFSKGLYFNPGPGRVSHNHVTMDYYRELNIAIQPFVNDNYNAYYYNSTINGGLRVRSRQARFDMLGYTSELLAKAISQDALNAEMTKDDKAALFDYLRASGNLDPNMIYKGSGQAGYSVPQGACDAPGIPLDPLGLIPLISSRFGMNAVFTSEYDQQPTMFQPVGGIDALPIAFAKKLGNRITYKTEVREIRRTPSGVRIVYRDGDGAEKTAEAQYCICTIPLSVLKKIPSDLSTRMKTAIGAIPYAQTIKIGLEFKRRFWEEDDRIYGGISNTNDDITQIWYPNFDFFSSRGVLTTAYAFDKPAGRLGALSPGDRIKAALEQGGKIHTQYATEYANGFSVAWDRIPYTEGGWGAYTRDMRKTYYPTLCEGDGPFYLAGEHMSYLTGWQAGSLESARSVVTQLHKRVHAA
;
A
#
# COMPACT_ATOMS: atom_id res chain seq x y z
N MET A 1 -39.60 -19.60 -17.86
CA MET A 1 -39.38 -18.36 -17.08
C MET A 1 -37.88 -18.03 -17.16
N ARG A 2 -37.49 -16.86 -17.69
CA ARG A 2 -36.08 -16.49 -17.81
C ARG A 2 -35.53 -16.18 -16.42
N ARG A 3 -34.24 -16.48 -16.20
CA ARG A 3 -33.58 -16.28 -14.90
C ARG A 3 -33.71 -14.84 -14.35
N ARG A 4 -33.77 -13.85 -15.25
CA ARG A 4 -34.07 -12.44 -14.95
C ARG A 4 -35.51 -12.22 -14.39
N ASP A 5 -36.52 -12.91 -14.92
CA ASP A 5 -37.90 -12.73 -14.50
C ASP A 5 -38.15 -13.36 -13.12
N PHE A 6 -37.43 -14.43 -12.80
CA PHE A 6 -37.44 -15.05 -11.47
C PHE A 6 -36.82 -14.10 -10.43
N VAL A 7 -35.66 -13.55 -10.74
CA VAL A 7 -34.93 -12.62 -9.86
C VAL A 7 -35.73 -11.34 -9.62
N ALA A 8 -36.36 -10.76 -10.67
CA ALA A 8 -37.21 -9.59 -10.53
C ALA A 8 -38.41 -9.83 -9.60
N ARG A 9 -39.01 -11.00 -9.66
CA ARG A 9 -40.14 -11.37 -8.79
C ARG A 9 -39.71 -11.62 -7.34
N VAL A 10 -38.52 -12.19 -7.13
CA VAL A 10 -37.94 -12.38 -5.79
C VAL A 10 -37.49 -11.04 -5.18
N ALA A 11 -36.97 -10.10 -5.99
CA ALA A 11 -36.63 -8.76 -5.54
C ALA A 11 -37.83 -7.92 -5.10
N ILE A 12 -39.01 -8.13 -5.71
CA ILE A 12 -40.24 -7.46 -5.31
C ILE A 12 -40.78 -8.03 -3.98
N ALA A 13 -40.45 -9.30 -3.66
CA ALA A 13 -40.91 -9.98 -2.44
C ALA A 13 -40.00 -9.78 -1.21
N GLY A 14 -38.81 -9.21 -1.38
CA GLY A 14 -37.93 -8.93 -0.24
C GLY A 14 -36.54 -8.44 -0.65
N GLY A 15 -36.23 -7.18 -0.35
CA GLY A 15 -34.89 -6.57 -0.57
C GLY A 15 -33.74 -7.35 0.03
N SER A 16 -33.97 -8.23 1.00
CA SER A 16 -32.99 -9.12 1.63
C SER A 16 -32.49 -10.26 0.74
N ALA A 17 -33.36 -10.77 -0.17
CA ALA A 17 -32.99 -11.88 -1.06
C ALA A 17 -32.01 -11.43 -2.16
N TYR A 18 -32.17 -10.23 -2.71
CA TYR A 18 -31.24 -9.66 -3.69
C TYR A 18 -29.87 -9.41 -3.06
N SER A 19 -29.84 -8.83 -1.86
CA SER A 19 -28.61 -8.59 -1.11
C SER A 19 -27.89 -9.90 -0.73
N ALA A 20 -28.65 -10.93 -0.30
CA ALA A 20 -28.11 -12.24 0.01
C ALA A 20 -27.56 -12.96 -1.23
N MET A 21 -28.28 -12.92 -2.35
CA MET A 21 -27.83 -13.53 -3.61
C MET A 21 -26.63 -12.80 -4.23
N SER A 22 -26.56 -11.50 -4.06
CA SER A 22 -25.40 -10.68 -4.46
C SER A 22 -24.18 -10.98 -3.57
N ALA A 23 -24.37 -11.08 -2.27
CA ALA A 23 -23.32 -11.43 -1.30
C ALA A 23 -22.80 -12.87 -1.50
N LEU A 24 -23.67 -13.80 -1.92
CA LEU A 24 -23.28 -15.17 -2.28
C LEU A 24 -22.73 -15.30 -3.71
N GLN A 25 -22.50 -14.18 -4.41
CA GLN A 25 -22.02 -14.13 -5.79
C GLN A 25 -22.90 -14.90 -6.81
N LEU A 26 -24.15 -15.21 -6.45
CA LEU A 26 -25.11 -15.88 -7.33
C LEU A 26 -25.68 -14.93 -8.39
N LEU A 27 -25.52 -13.62 -8.19
CA LEU A 27 -25.80 -12.56 -9.14
C LEU A 27 -24.50 -11.76 -9.32
N SER A 28 -23.66 -12.19 -10.23
CA SER A 28 -22.55 -11.34 -10.70
C SER A 28 -23.16 -10.29 -11.63
N PRO A 29 -23.08 -8.98 -11.31
CA PRO A 29 -23.37 -7.96 -12.30
C PRO A 29 -22.45 -8.16 -13.51
N GLU A 30 -22.94 -7.91 -14.72
CA GLU A 30 -22.06 -7.84 -15.90
C GLU A 30 -20.96 -6.82 -15.59
N ARG A 31 -19.73 -7.28 -15.50
CA ARG A 31 -18.59 -6.40 -15.24
C ARG A 31 -18.22 -5.70 -16.55
N THR A 32 -18.01 -4.40 -16.47
CA THR A 32 -17.40 -3.67 -17.58
C THR A 32 -16.02 -4.27 -17.89
N GLU A 33 -15.66 -4.36 -19.17
CA GLU A 33 -14.35 -4.82 -19.58
C GLU A 33 -13.26 -3.93 -18.96
N ALA A 34 -12.15 -4.55 -18.54
CA ALA A 34 -10.98 -3.83 -18.05
C ALA A 34 -10.28 -3.14 -19.21
N ALA A 35 -9.60 -2.02 -18.93
CA ALA A 35 -8.72 -1.39 -19.91
C ALA A 35 -7.58 -2.35 -20.27
N THR A 36 -7.62 -2.93 -21.45
CA THR A 36 -6.59 -3.84 -21.96
C THR A 36 -5.36 -3.06 -22.40
N LEU A 37 -4.21 -3.74 -22.40
CA LEU A 37 -3.01 -3.21 -23.03
C LEU A 37 -3.22 -3.26 -24.55
N ASP A 38 -3.26 -2.09 -25.18
CA ASP A 38 -3.47 -1.97 -26.64
C ASP A 38 -2.12 -2.13 -27.35
N ILE A 39 -1.85 -3.35 -27.81
CA ILE A 39 -0.71 -3.68 -28.68
C ILE A 39 -1.23 -4.61 -29.80
N GLU A 40 -0.94 -4.26 -31.04
CA GLU A 40 -1.39 -5.00 -32.21
C GLU A 40 -0.35 -6.01 -32.71
N GLY A 41 -0.79 -7.18 -33.13
CA GLY A 41 0.07 -8.20 -33.71
C GLY A 41 0.47 -9.32 -32.78
N SER A 42 1.29 -10.25 -33.30
CA SER A 42 1.76 -11.45 -32.59
C SER A 42 3.26 -11.42 -32.38
N GLY A 43 3.73 -11.85 -31.21
CA GLY A 43 5.15 -12.06 -30.93
C GLY A 43 5.80 -13.23 -31.66
N ASN A 44 5.03 -13.96 -32.52
CA ASN A 44 5.50 -15.07 -33.35
C ASN A 44 6.33 -16.14 -32.61
N GLY A 45 5.97 -16.38 -31.34
CA GLY A 45 6.67 -17.35 -30.49
C GLY A 45 8.02 -16.87 -29.94
N ALA A 46 8.37 -15.58 -30.07
CA ALA A 46 9.62 -15.06 -29.53
C ALA A 46 9.75 -15.41 -28.03
N SER A 47 10.93 -15.90 -27.65
CA SER A 47 11.20 -16.37 -26.31
C SER A 47 11.60 -15.23 -25.38
N VAL A 48 10.95 -15.16 -24.21
CA VAL A 48 11.23 -14.15 -23.19
C VAL A 48 11.45 -14.81 -21.85
N ILE A 49 12.63 -14.66 -21.29
CA ILE A 49 12.90 -15.06 -19.91
C ILE A 49 12.63 -13.89 -18.96
N ILE A 50 11.92 -14.16 -17.88
CA ILE A 50 11.54 -13.13 -16.91
C ILE A 50 12.14 -13.49 -15.57
N LEU A 51 12.86 -12.56 -14.97
CA LEU A 51 13.54 -12.75 -13.69
C LEU A 51 12.72 -12.14 -12.56
N GLY A 52 12.07 -13.03 -11.78
CA GLY A 52 11.21 -12.72 -10.64
C GLY A 52 9.71 -12.87 -10.94
N ALA A 53 9.00 -13.64 -10.11
CA ALA A 53 7.54 -13.75 -10.09
C ALA A 53 6.88 -12.74 -9.14
N GLY A 54 7.39 -11.51 -9.10
CA GLY A 54 6.68 -10.37 -8.54
C GLY A 54 5.53 -9.93 -9.45
N VAL A 55 4.73 -8.96 -8.99
CA VAL A 55 3.58 -8.47 -9.76
C VAL A 55 4.00 -8.00 -11.16
N ALA A 56 5.14 -7.30 -11.29
CA ALA A 56 5.63 -6.83 -12.59
C ALA A 56 5.98 -7.98 -13.55
N GLY A 57 6.73 -8.98 -13.07
CA GLY A 57 7.14 -10.10 -13.93
C GLY A 57 5.95 -10.95 -14.36
N MET A 58 5.01 -11.20 -13.46
CA MET A 58 3.80 -11.95 -13.80
C MET A 58 2.88 -11.16 -14.74
N CYS A 59 2.74 -9.85 -14.54
CA CYS A 59 2.00 -8.98 -15.48
C CYS A 59 2.64 -9.01 -16.86
N ALA A 60 3.96 -8.84 -16.95
CA ALA A 60 4.67 -8.92 -18.24
C ALA A 60 4.46 -10.25 -18.96
N ALA A 61 4.60 -11.39 -18.24
CA ALA A 61 4.35 -12.71 -18.80
C ALA A 61 2.89 -12.91 -19.24
N TYR A 62 1.95 -12.36 -18.48
CA TYR A 62 0.53 -12.46 -18.76
C TYR A 62 0.16 -11.67 -20.02
N GLU A 63 0.60 -10.42 -20.12
CA GLU A 63 0.33 -9.58 -21.28
C GLU A 63 1.04 -10.11 -22.55
N LEU A 64 2.32 -10.43 -22.48
CA LEU A 64 3.04 -11.04 -23.60
C LEU A 64 2.41 -12.36 -24.03
N GLY A 65 1.95 -13.16 -23.08
CA GLY A 65 1.28 -14.44 -23.37
C GLY A 65 0.00 -14.31 -24.17
N LYS A 66 -0.75 -13.21 -24.02
CA LYS A 66 -1.94 -12.89 -24.84
C LYS A 66 -1.57 -12.67 -26.32
N HIS A 67 -0.33 -12.24 -26.56
CA HIS A 67 0.19 -11.90 -27.90
C HIS A 67 1.16 -12.95 -28.46
N GLY A 68 1.08 -14.20 -27.98
CA GLY A 68 1.79 -15.33 -28.58
C GLY A 68 3.28 -15.42 -28.28
N TYR A 69 3.79 -14.71 -27.25
CA TYR A 69 5.17 -14.87 -26.79
C TYR A 69 5.35 -16.12 -25.94
N ASN A 70 6.53 -16.73 -26.02
CA ASN A 70 6.91 -17.85 -25.18
C ASN A 70 7.65 -17.34 -23.93
N CYS A 71 6.91 -17.09 -22.86
CA CYS A 71 7.44 -16.54 -21.61
C CYS A 71 7.74 -17.63 -20.59
N HIS A 72 8.90 -17.52 -19.93
CA HIS A 72 9.28 -18.35 -18.80
C HIS A 72 9.80 -17.48 -17.63
N ILE A 73 9.30 -17.72 -16.42
CA ILE A 73 9.64 -16.94 -15.22
C ILE A 73 10.51 -17.78 -14.29
N LEU A 74 11.65 -17.23 -13.87
CA LEU A 74 12.50 -17.77 -12.81
C LEU A 74 12.27 -17.01 -11.52
N GLU A 75 11.83 -17.71 -10.45
CA GLU A 75 11.55 -17.13 -9.14
C GLU A 75 12.42 -17.77 -8.05
N ALA A 76 13.17 -16.95 -7.33
CA ALA A 76 14.08 -17.41 -6.29
C ALA A 76 13.37 -18.04 -5.08
N ARG A 77 12.17 -17.58 -4.76
CA ARG A 77 11.36 -18.06 -3.64
C ARG A 77 10.53 -19.28 -4.02
N SER A 78 9.93 -19.89 -3.00
CA SER A 78 8.92 -20.95 -3.16
C SER A 78 7.50 -20.40 -3.41
N ARG A 79 7.33 -19.08 -3.54
CA ARG A 79 6.05 -18.39 -3.73
C ARG A 79 6.18 -17.23 -4.73
N ALA A 80 5.10 -16.95 -5.41
CA ALA A 80 4.94 -15.73 -6.22
C ALA A 80 4.63 -14.50 -5.35
N GLY A 81 4.61 -13.32 -5.97
CA GLY A 81 4.15 -12.05 -5.41
C GLY A 81 5.25 -11.12 -4.91
N GLY A 82 6.46 -11.64 -4.64
CA GLY A 82 7.55 -10.81 -4.13
C GLY A 82 7.16 -10.07 -2.85
N ARG A 83 7.10 -8.72 -2.92
CA ARG A 83 6.67 -7.83 -1.81
C ARG A 83 5.15 -7.80 -1.59
N VAL A 84 4.35 -8.22 -2.55
CA VAL A 84 2.91 -8.39 -2.40
C VAL A 84 2.66 -9.73 -1.72
N TRP A 85 2.52 -9.67 -0.40
CA TRP A 85 2.52 -10.85 0.46
C TRP A 85 1.52 -10.69 1.61
N THR A 86 0.84 -11.79 1.95
CA THR A 86 -0.07 -11.88 3.09
C THR A 86 0.42 -12.98 4.01
N ILE A 87 0.65 -12.64 5.27
CA ILE A 87 1.06 -13.57 6.34
C ILE A 87 -0.19 -14.17 6.96
N ARG A 88 -0.24 -15.48 7.00
CA ARG A 88 -1.29 -16.27 7.68
C ARG A 88 -0.66 -17.23 8.66
N GLY A 89 -1.46 -17.85 9.52
CA GLY A 89 -0.98 -18.92 10.40
C GLY A 89 -0.25 -20.00 9.60
N GLY A 90 0.93 -20.42 10.08
CA GLY A 90 1.83 -21.35 9.40
C GLY A 90 2.87 -20.71 8.47
N THR A 91 2.75 -19.42 8.15
CA THR A 91 3.78 -18.72 7.36
C THR A 91 5.10 -18.65 8.14
N THR A 92 6.21 -19.01 7.48
CA THR A 92 7.56 -18.90 8.04
C THR A 92 8.44 -18.02 7.17
N GLU A 93 9.37 -17.30 7.79
CA GLU A 93 10.40 -16.55 7.07
C GLU A 93 11.72 -16.60 7.86
N THR A 94 12.82 -16.61 7.12
CA THR A 94 14.18 -16.50 7.67
C THR A 94 14.82 -15.25 7.10
N GLU A 95 15.16 -14.32 7.97
CA GLU A 95 15.80 -13.06 7.58
C GLU A 95 17.29 -13.28 7.20
N ILE A 96 17.83 -12.31 6.45
CA ILE A 96 19.29 -12.20 6.29
C ILE A 96 19.92 -12.08 7.68
N GLY A 97 20.84 -12.98 7.99
CA GLY A 97 21.43 -13.09 9.33
C GLY A 97 20.86 -14.25 10.16
N GLY A 98 19.90 -15.01 9.60
CA GLY A 98 19.46 -16.30 10.14
C GLY A 98 18.30 -16.25 11.14
N SER A 99 17.80 -15.07 11.51
CA SER A 99 16.64 -14.98 12.43
C SER A 99 15.38 -15.53 11.76
N ARG A 100 14.77 -16.53 12.38
CA ARG A 100 13.58 -17.20 11.87
C ARG A 100 12.33 -16.84 12.66
N GLN A 101 11.23 -16.61 11.95
CA GLN A 101 9.90 -16.39 12.50
C GLN A 101 8.89 -17.41 11.94
N ALA A 102 7.86 -17.72 12.74
CA ALA A 102 6.68 -18.47 12.31
C ALA A 102 5.42 -17.73 12.79
N ALA A 103 4.51 -17.44 11.88
CA ALA A 103 3.23 -16.83 12.24
C ALA A 103 2.29 -17.89 12.83
N THR A 104 1.69 -17.56 13.97
CA THR A 104 0.71 -18.42 14.67
C THR A 104 -0.68 -17.78 14.71
N PHE A 105 -0.99 -16.91 13.75
CA PHE A 105 -2.29 -16.24 13.66
C PHE A 105 -3.43 -17.26 13.59
N SER A 106 -4.51 -16.95 14.28
CA SER A 106 -5.73 -17.74 14.30
C SER A 106 -6.31 -17.92 12.91
N LYS A 107 -7.02 -19.02 12.68
CA LYS A 107 -7.60 -19.35 11.38
C LYS A 107 -8.48 -18.21 10.85
N GLY A 108 -8.27 -17.82 9.61
CA GLY A 108 -8.99 -16.71 8.94
C GLY A 108 -8.33 -15.33 9.12
N LEU A 109 -7.51 -15.15 10.14
CA LEU A 109 -6.79 -13.91 10.36
C LEU A 109 -5.51 -13.83 9.52
N TYR A 110 -5.17 -12.59 9.13
CA TYR A 110 -3.99 -12.35 8.31
C TYR A 110 -3.41 -10.93 8.54
N PHE A 111 -2.20 -10.75 8.04
CA PHE A 111 -1.45 -9.51 8.08
C PHE A 111 -0.79 -9.25 6.72
N ASN A 112 -0.88 -8.01 6.21
CA ASN A 112 -0.28 -7.59 4.95
C ASN A 112 1.01 -6.77 5.20
N PRO A 113 2.21 -7.37 5.18
CA PRO A 113 3.47 -6.65 5.45
C PRO A 113 3.93 -5.76 4.29
N GLY A 114 3.46 -6.02 3.07
CA GLY A 114 3.72 -5.22 1.89
C GLY A 114 2.64 -4.16 1.66
N PRO A 115 2.16 -3.95 0.42
CA PRO A 115 1.02 -3.10 0.15
C PRO A 115 -0.17 -3.49 1.03
N GLY A 116 -0.95 -2.53 1.48
CA GLY A 116 -2.15 -2.81 2.31
C GLY A 116 -3.44 -2.32 1.66
N ARG A 117 -3.32 -1.44 0.68
CA ARG A 117 -4.47 -0.79 0.01
C ARG A 117 -4.16 -0.49 -1.45
N VAL A 118 -5.21 -0.21 -2.21
CA VAL A 118 -5.19 0.14 -3.64
C VAL A 118 -5.99 1.41 -3.86
N SER A 119 -5.43 2.36 -4.60
CA SER A 119 -6.13 3.58 -4.99
C SER A 119 -7.16 3.30 -6.09
N HIS A 120 -8.23 4.10 -6.10
CA HIS A 120 -9.34 4.00 -7.05
C HIS A 120 -8.93 4.29 -8.50
N ASN A 121 -7.88 5.10 -8.72
CA ASN A 121 -7.37 5.53 -10.03
C ASN A 121 -6.20 4.67 -10.54
N HIS A 122 -5.84 3.60 -9.84
CA HIS A 122 -4.72 2.75 -10.23
C HIS A 122 -5.14 1.65 -11.21
N VAL A 123 -4.30 1.35 -12.20
CA VAL A 123 -4.45 0.22 -13.12
C VAL A 123 -4.61 -1.14 -12.41
N THR A 124 -4.24 -1.22 -11.15
CA THR A 124 -4.47 -2.39 -10.30
C THR A 124 -5.95 -2.76 -10.23
N MET A 125 -6.86 -1.78 -10.29
CA MET A 125 -8.31 -2.00 -10.30
C MET A 125 -8.78 -2.70 -11.57
N ASP A 126 -8.14 -2.41 -12.72
CA ASP A 126 -8.44 -3.08 -13.98
C ASP A 126 -8.04 -4.55 -13.93
N TYR A 127 -6.84 -4.86 -13.42
CA TYR A 127 -6.42 -6.26 -13.22
C TYR A 127 -7.27 -6.99 -12.19
N TYR A 128 -7.75 -6.33 -11.14
CA TYR A 128 -8.70 -6.95 -10.20
C TYR A 128 -10.00 -7.33 -10.91
N ARG A 129 -10.50 -6.47 -11.79
CA ARG A 129 -11.68 -6.73 -12.60
C ARG A 129 -11.43 -7.88 -13.60
N GLU A 130 -10.34 -7.83 -14.36
CA GLU A 130 -9.98 -8.82 -15.38
C GLU A 130 -9.76 -10.22 -14.77
N LEU A 131 -9.07 -10.28 -13.63
CA LEU A 131 -8.76 -11.52 -12.94
C LEU A 131 -9.86 -11.98 -11.97
N ASN A 132 -11.00 -11.29 -11.94
CA ASN A 132 -12.14 -11.59 -11.09
C ASN A 132 -11.82 -11.62 -9.59
N ILE A 133 -10.99 -10.69 -9.12
CA ILE A 133 -10.63 -10.55 -7.71
C ILE A 133 -11.68 -9.72 -7.00
N ALA A 134 -12.27 -10.28 -5.94
CA ALA A 134 -13.23 -9.55 -5.10
C ALA A 134 -12.50 -8.49 -4.28
N ILE A 135 -13.09 -7.29 -4.21
CA ILE A 135 -12.55 -6.17 -3.43
C ILE A 135 -13.55 -5.72 -2.37
N GLN A 136 -13.03 -5.07 -1.35
CA GLN A 136 -13.79 -4.42 -0.28
C GLN A 136 -13.18 -3.05 0.04
N PRO A 137 -13.95 -2.13 0.65
CA PRO A 137 -13.44 -0.84 1.08
C PRO A 137 -12.25 -0.98 2.04
N PHE A 138 -11.32 -0.05 1.94
CA PHE A 138 -10.26 0.19 2.92
C PHE A 138 -10.45 1.61 3.47
N VAL A 139 -10.80 1.71 4.74
CA VAL A 139 -10.92 3.00 5.43
C VAL A 139 -9.50 3.54 5.67
N ASN A 140 -9.09 4.49 4.86
CA ASN A 140 -7.75 5.08 4.91
C ASN A 140 -7.67 6.20 5.95
N ASP A 141 -8.78 6.91 6.16
CA ASP A 141 -8.89 8.01 7.10
C ASP A 141 -10.11 7.80 8.01
N ASN A 142 -9.89 7.78 9.32
CA ASN A 142 -10.92 7.58 10.33
C ASN A 142 -10.79 8.66 11.41
N TYR A 143 -11.82 9.47 11.56
CA TYR A 143 -11.85 10.57 12.52
C TYR A 143 -11.80 10.12 13.99
N ASN A 144 -12.12 8.86 14.28
CA ASN A 144 -12.00 8.29 15.63
C ASN A 144 -10.61 7.68 15.90
N ALA A 145 -9.74 7.50 14.88
CA ALA A 145 -8.37 7.10 15.10
C ALA A 145 -7.60 8.14 15.93
N TYR A 146 -6.46 7.75 16.46
CA TYR A 146 -5.68 8.61 17.36
C TYR A 146 -4.47 9.24 16.65
N TYR A 147 -4.17 10.47 17.06
CA TYR A 147 -2.85 11.08 16.91
C TYR A 147 -2.20 11.12 18.28
N TYR A 148 -0.96 10.65 18.36
CA TYR A 148 -0.19 10.59 19.59
C TYR A 148 1.20 11.21 19.40
N ASN A 149 1.60 12.06 20.35
CA ASN A 149 2.95 12.61 20.39
C ASN A 149 3.53 12.45 21.80
N SER A 150 4.57 11.60 21.93
CA SER A 150 5.21 11.26 23.21
C SER A 150 6.01 12.41 23.82
N THR A 151 6.35 13.46 23.06
CA THR A 151 7.21 14.57 23.51
C THR A 151 6.44 15.76 24.05
N ILE A 152 5.11 15.80 23.91
CA ILE A 152 4.26 16.90 24.37
C ILE A 152 3.62 16.52 25.70
N ASN A 153 3.87 17.30 26.75
CA ASN A 153 3.25 17.19 28.07
C ASN A 153 3.25 15.76 28.66
N GLY A 154 4.31 14.98 28.43
CA GLY A 154 4.41 13.59 28.90
C GLY A 154 3.62 12.58 28.06
N GLY A 155 3.07 12.99 26.93
CA GLY A 155 2.32 12.19 25.98
C GLY A 155 0.95 12.77 25.67
N LEU A 156 0.81 13.42 24.52
CA LEU A 156 -0.46 13.96 24.05
C LEU A 156 -1.15 12.98 23.11
N ARG A 157 -2.30 12.44 23.52
CA ARG A 157 -3.18 11.57 22.72
C ARG A 157 -4.51 12.26 22.45
N VAL A 158 -4.85 12.44 21.19
CA VAL A 158 -6.10 13.07 20.78
C VAL A 158 -6.77 12.29 19.65
N ARG A 159 -8.08 12.42 19.50
CA ARG A 159 -8.76 11.92 18.31
C ARG A 159 -8.33 12.71 17.08
N SER A 160 -8.16 12.03 15.95
CA SER A 160 -7.84 12.65 14.66
C SER A 160 -8.79 13.81 14.34
N ARG A 161 -10.10 13.64 14.62
CA ARG A 161 -11.11 14.69 14.42
C ARG A 161 -10.80 15.97 15.18
N GLN A 162 -10.43 15.86 16.45
CA GLN A 162 -10.14 17.05 17.27
C GLN A 162 -8.97 17.83 16.67
N ALA A 163 -7.85 17.16 16.39
CA ALA A 163 -6.69 17.81 15.79
C ALA A 163 -7.00 18.49 14.46
N ARG A 164 -7.82 17.85 13.61
CA ARG A 164 -8.20 18.37 12.28
C ARG A 164 -9.10 19.59 12.37
N PHE A 165 -10.17 19.49 13.15
CA PHE A 165 -11.16 20.56 13.21
C PHE A 165 -10.68 21.75 14.04
N ASP A 166 -9.85 21.53 15.07
CA ASP A 166 -9.19 22.63 15.77
C ASP A 166 -8.18 23.35 14.87
N MET A 167 -7.39 22.61 14.07
CA MET A 167 -6.49 23.20 13.08
C MET A 167 -7.27 24.00 12.04
N LEU A 168 -8.38 23.48 11.52
CA LEU A 168 -9.25 24.17 10.57
C LEU A 168 -9.84 25.43 11.19
N GLY A 169 -10.31 25.36 12.42
CA GLY A 169 -10.84 26.52 13.14
C GLY A 169 -9.81 27.63 13.30
N TYR A 170 -8.62 27.33 13.81
CA TYR A 170 -7.55 28.32 13.98
C TYR A 170 -7.04 28.87 12.66
N THR A 171 -6.90 28.07 11.61
CA THR A 171 -6.47 28.55 10.28
C THR A 171 -7.53 29.43 9.65
N SER A 172 -8.81 29.12 9.82
CA SER A 172 -9.92 29.96 9.36
C SER A 172 -9.95 31.31 10.11
N GLU A 173 -9.73 31.31 11.43
CA GLU A 173 -9.61 32.54 12.22
C GLU A 173 -8.42 33.39 11.75
N LEU A 174 -7.25 32.79 11.54
CA LEU A 174 -6.06 33.50 11.08
C LEU A 174 -6.29 34.12 9.70
N LEU A 175 -6.94 33.38 8.78
CA LEU A 175 -7.25 33.87 7.44
C LEU A 175 -8.29 35.01 7.49
N ALA A 176 -9.30 34.92 8.34
CA ALA A 176 -10.28 35.99 8.53
C ALA A 176 -9.62 37.29 9.04
N LYS A 177 -8.67 37.17 9.97
CA LYS A 177 -7.88 38.34 10.43
C LYS A 177 -7.01 38.91 9.32
N ALA A 178 -6.39 38.08 8.48
CA ALA A 178 -5.59 38.54 7.34
C ALA A 178 -6.44 39.29 6.30
N ILE A 179 -7.64 38.79 5.99
CA ILE A 179 -8.59 39.46 5.08
C ILE A 179 -9.00 40.82 5.65
N SER A 180 -9.28 40.92 6.93
CA SER A 180 -9.65 42.17 7.61
C SER A 180 -8.55 43.22 7.56
N GLN A 181 -7.30 42.82 7.37
CA GLN A 181 -6.12 43.69 7.28
C GLN A 181 -5.64 43.88 5.84
N ASP A 182 -6.42 43.49 4.83
CA ASP A 182 -6.06 43.52 3.41
C ASP A 182 -4.70 42.86 3.08
N ALA A 183 -4.34 41.80 3.86
CA ALA A 183 -3.04 41.14 3.73
C ALA A 183 -2.97 40.09 2.59
N LEU A 184 -4.05 39.91 1.82
CA LEU A 184 -4.05 39.01 0.66
C LEU A 184 -3.71 39.80 -0.61
N ASN A 185 -2.87 39.21 -1.46
CA ASN A 185 -2.45 39.81 -2.74
C ASN A 185 -3.56 39.79 -3.83
N ALA A 186 -4.69 39.14 -3.56
CA ALA A 186 -5.82 39.11 -4.50
C ALA A 186 -6.69 40.37 -4.35
N GLU A 187 -7.00 41.03 -5.47
CA GLU A 187 -8.01 42.06 -5.51
C GLU A 187 -9.38 41.42 -5.29
N MET A 188 -10.03 41.76 -4.18
CA MET A 188 -11.36 41.26 -3.82
C MET A 188 -12.35 42.43 -3.71
N THR A 189 -13.52 42.24 -4.31
CA THR A 189 -14.65 43.14 -4.08
C THR A 189 -15.18 42.98 -2.65
N LYS A 190 -16.05 43.93 -2.25
CA LYS A 190 -16.72 43.82 -0.93
C LYS A 190 -17.56 42.55 -0.82
N ASP A 191 -18.20 42.14 -1.92
CA ASP A 191 -19.04 40.93 -1.94
C ASP A 191 -18.18 39.66 -1.89
N ASP A 192 -17.02 39.62 -2.55
CA ASP A 192 -16.06 38.50 -2.45
C ASP A 192 -15.56 38.31 -1.00
N LYS A 193 -15.23 39.42 -0.33
CA LYS A 193 -14.80 39.38 1.08
C LYS A 193 -15.93 38.85 1.97
N ALA A 194 -17.17 39.30 1.76
CA ALA A 194 -18.32 38.82 2.53
C ALA A 194 -18.55 37.31 2.33
N ALA A 195 -18.53 36.83 1.08
CA ALA A 195 -18.67 35.39 0.76
C ALA A 195 -17.54 34.55 1.39
N LEU A 196 -16.31 35.06 1.37
CA LEU A 196 -15.18 34.37 2.00
C LEU A 196 -15.30 34.35 3.53
N PHE A 197 -15.77 35.41 4.17
CA PHE A 197 -16.05 35.40 5.60
C PHE A 197 -17.14 34.39 5.98
N ASP A 198 -18.20 34.28 5.19
CA ASP A 198 -19.27 33.29 5.42
C ASP A 198 -18.72 31.86 5.29
N TYR A 199 -17.89 31.61 4.26
CA TYR A 199 -17.20 30.31 4.11
C TYR A 199 -16.31 29.99 5.31
N LEU A 200 -15.46 30.94 5.76
CA LEU A 200 -14.54 30.74 6.88
C LEU A 200 -15.29 30.52 8.19
N ARG A 201 -16.38 31.27 8.42
CA ARG A 201 -17.23 31.08 9.57
C ARG A 201 -17.83 29.67 9.59
N ALA A 202 -18.37 29.22 8.48
CA ALA A 202 -19.00 27.91 8.36
C ALA A 202 -17.98 26.78 8.48
N SER A 203 -16.87 26.84 7.72
CA SER A 203 -15.84 25.79 7.68
C SER A 203 -15.03 25.69 8.98
N GLY A 204 -14.67 26.85 9.54
CA GLY A 204 -13.90 26.95 10.80
C GLY A 204 -14.76 26.95 12.06
N ASN A 205 -16.08 26.93 11.93
CA ASN A 205 -17.02 27.06 13.06
C ASN A 205 -16.70 28.26 13.96
N LEU A 206 -16.49 29.44 13.30
CA LEU A 206 -16.13 30.66 14.01
C LEU A 206 -17.36 31.36 14.58
N ASP A 207 -17.18 32.03 15.73
CA ASP A 207 -18.20 32.87 16.33
C ASP A 207 -18.50 34.13 15.48
N PRO A 208 -19.52 34.95 15.82
CA PRO A 208 -19.81 36.18 15.07
C PRO A 208 -18.63 37.16 14.98
N ASN A 209 -17.66 37.10 15.90
CA ASN A 209 -16.45 37.91 15.89
C ASN A 209 -15.28 37.24 15.14
N MET A 210 -15.55 36.17 14.40
CA MET A 210 -14.56 35.39 13.64
C MET A 210 -13.46 34.77 14.52
N ILE A 211 -13.82 34.35 15.75
CA ILE A 211 -12.93 33.70 16.72
C ILE A 211 -13.30 32.23 16.84
N TYR A 212 -12.30 31.35 16.82
CA TYR A 212 -12.48 29.92 17.10
C TYR A 212 -12.53 29.66 18.60
N LYS A 213 -13.58 28.97 19.05
CA LYS A 213 -13.80 28.60 20.47
C LYS A 213 -14.07 27.10 20.66
N GLY A 214 -13.69 26.28 19.69
CA GLY A 214 -14.04 24.87 19.65
C GLY A 214 -15.28 24.60 18.79
N SER A 215 -15.54 23.34 18.50
CA SER A 215 -16.69 22.94 17.68
C SER A 215 -17.17 21.53 18.03
N GLY A 216 -18.47 21.24 17.81
CA GLY A 216 -18.99 19.89 17.87
C GLY A 216 -18.38 18.95 16.82
N GLN A 217 -17.82 19.49 15.72
CA GLN A 217 -17.07 18.71 14.74
C GLN A 217 -15.77 18.13 15.32
N ALA A 218 -15.12 18.84 16.25
CA ALA A 218 -13.93 18.38 16.95
C ALA A 218 -14.25 17.23 17.94
N GLY A 219 -15.50 17.12 18.37
CA GLY A 219 -15.97 16.07 19.27
C GLY A 219 -16.67 16.62 20.51
N TYR A 220 -17.09 15.72 21.37
CA TYR A 220 -17.85 16.02 22.57
C TYR A 220 -17.21 15.37 23.79
N SER A 221 -17.11 16.10 24.89
CA SER A 221 -16.79 15.57 26.24
C SER A 221 -17.98 14.81 26.82
N VAL A 222 -19.21 15.31 26.57
CA VAL A 222 -20.47 14.62 26.81
C VAL A 222 -21.20 14.48 25.50
N PRO A 223 -21.36 13.26 24.96
CA PRO A 223 -22.05 13.05 23.68
C PRO A 223 -23.48 13.59 23.69
N GLN A 224 -23.94 13.99 22.49
CA GLN A 224 -25.35 14.33 22.28
C GLN A 224 -26.25 13.13 22.56
N GLY A 225 -27.39 13.36 23.15
CA GLY A 225 -28.41 12.36 23.45
C GLY A 225 -29.79 12.73 22.89
N ALA A 226 -30.81 12.10 23.41
CA ALA A 226 -32.20 12.39 23.06
C ALA A 226 -32.76 13.51 23.94
N CYS A 227 -33.88 14.09 23.50
CA CYS A 227 -34.65 15.14 24.20
C CYS A 227 -33.80 16.40 24.45
N ASP A 228 -33.49 16.65 25.72
CA ASP A 228 -32.81 17.85 26.21
C ASP A 228 -31.30 17.66 26.46
N ALA A 229 -30.70 16.64 25.84
CA ALA A 229 -29.26 16.36 25.95
C ALA A 229 -28.48 16.86 24.72
N PRO A 230 -28.15 18.16 24.62
CA PRO A 230 -27.48 18.73 23.44
C PRO A 230 -26.00 18.31 23.30
N GLY A 231 -25.45 17.69 24.34
CA GLY A 231 -24.03 17.38 24.46
C GLY A 231 -23.17 18.59 24.87
N ILE A 232 -21.93 18.30 25.24
CA ILE A 232 -20.93 19.31 25.57
C ILE A 232 -19.73 19.11 24.65
N PRO A 233 -19.45 20.05 23.73
CA PRO A 233 -18.27 19.98 22.88
C PRO A 233 -16.97 19.89 23.70
N LEU A 234 -15.93 19.33 23.12
CA LEU A 234 -14.59 19.38 23.68
C LEU A 234 -14.06 20.81 23.66
N ASP A 235 -13.33 21.17 24.72
CA ASP A 235 -12.48 22.36 24.66
C ASP A 235 -11.44 22.20 23.56
N PRO A 236 -11.15 23.26 22.78
CA PRO A 236 -10.17 23.17 21.72
C PRO A 236 -8.76 22.95 22.28
N LEU A 237 -7.96 22.19 21.56
CA LEU A 237 -6.52 22.13 21.80
C LEU A 237 -5.92 23.52 21.63
N GLY A 238 -4.97 23.91 22.49
CA GLY A 238 -4.25 25.16 22.27
C GLY A 238 -3.51 25.15 20.94
N LEU A 239 -3.49 26.29 20.24
CA LEU A 239 -2.84 26.41 18.92
C LEU A 239 -1.35 25.97 18.96
N ILE A 240 -0.61 26.36 20.00
CA ILE A 240 0.81 26.03 20.13
C ILE A 240 1.04 24.51 20.30
N PRO A 241 0.38 23.78 21.23
CA PRO A 241 0.46 22.32 21.28
C PRO A 241 0.07 21.65 19.96
N LEU A 242 -0.94 22.16 19.27
CA LEU A 242 -1.42 21.61 18.01
C LEU A 242 -0.36 21.74 16.87
N ILE A 243 0.32 22.89 16.78
CA ILE A 243 1.42 23.11 15.82
C ILE A 243 2.65 22.27 16.21
N SER A 244 3.04 22.32 17.49
CA SER A 244 4.24 21.63 17.99
C SER A 244 4.12 20.10 17.88
N SER A 245 2.92 19.55 18.02
CA SER A 245 2.66 18.11 17.82
C SER A 245 2.78 17.66 16.36
N ARG A 246 2.70 18.60 15.41
CA ARG A 246 2.67 18.34 13.96
C ARG A 246 1.48 17.48 13.50
N PHE A 247 0.41 17.40 14.29
CA PHE A 247 -0.76 16.59 13.96
C PHE A 247 -1.44 17.00 12.65
N GLY A 248 -1.38 18.28 12.29
CA GLY A 248 -1.87 18.76 10.99
C GLY A 248 -1.20 18.08 9.79
N MET A 249 0.07 17.69 9.90
CA MET A 249 0.79 17.01 8.81
C MET A 249 0.23 15.61 8.52
N ASN A 250 -0.29 14.91 9.54
CA ASN A 250 -0.93 13.60 9.33
C ASN A 250 -2.21 13.72 8.50
N ALA A 251 -2.92 14.83 8.61
CA ALA A 251 -4.10 15.11 7.80
C ALA A 251 -3.76 15.39 6.32
N VAL A 252 -2.61 16.03 6.06
CA VAL A 252 -2.15 16.35 4.70
C VAL A 252 -1.80 15.08 3.92
N PHE A 253 -1.19 14.08 4.56
CA PHE A 253 -0.81 12.82 3.90
C PHE A 253 -2.00 12.13 3.20
N THR A 254 -3.19 12.17 3.79
CA THR A 254 -4.39 11.54 3.19
C THR A 254 -5.01 12.35 2.06
N SER A 255 -4.45 13.55 1.75
CA SER A 255 -4.91 14.44 0.68
C SER A 255 -4.08 14.34 -0.60
N GLU A 256 -3.04 13.50 -0.63
CA GLU A 256 -2.26 13.24 -1.84
C GLU A 256 -3.15 12.59 -2.93
N TYR A 257 -2.81 12.80 -4.21
CA TYR A 257 -3.62 12.35 -5.36
C TYR A 257 -3.99 10.86 -5.34
N ASP A 258 -3.05 10.02 -4.92
CA ASP A 258 -3.25 8.56 -4.81
C ASP A 258 -3.93 8.13 -3.49
N GLN A 259 -4.28 9.09 -2.63
CA GLN A 259 -4.93 8.87 -1.35
C GLN A 259 -6.36 9.43 -1.36
N GLN A 260 -7.21 8.81 -0.57
CA GLN A 260 -8.54 9.34 -0.24
C GLN A 260 -9.06 8.67 1.04
N PRO A 261 -10.10 9.18 1.70
CA PRO A 261 -10.65 8.59 2.91
C PRO A 261 -11.04 7.12 2.77
N THR A 262 -11.62 6.74 1.64
CA THR A 262 -11.97 5.35 1.33
C THR A 262 -11.20 4.87 0.11
N MET A 263 -10.36 3.88 0.30
CA MET A 263 -9.62 3.17 -0.75
C MET A 263 -10.16 1.74 -0.89
N PHE A 264 -9.40 0.84 -1.49
CA PHE A 264 -9.80 -0.55 -1.70
C PHE A 264 -8.72 -1.53 -1.26
N GLN A 265 -9.15 -2.74 -0.96
CA GLN A 265 -8.28 -3.91 -0.76
C GLN A 265 -8.96 -5.16 -1.28
N PRO A 266 -8.21 -6.19 -1.70
CA PRO A 266 -8.83 -7.47 -2.06
C PRO A 266 -9.32 -8.19 -0.81
N VAL A 267 -10.41 -8.95 -0.97
CA VAL A 267 -10.92 -9.83 0.08
C VAL A 267 -9.92 -10.97 0.33
N GLY A 268 -9.64 -11.25 1.60
CA GLY A 268 -8.80 -12.37 2.01
C GLY A 268 -7.28 -12.11 2.00
N GLY A 269 -6.83 -10.93 1.57
CA GLY A 269 -5.42 -10.52 1.64
C GLY A 269 -4.88 -9.94 0.33
N ILE A 270 -3.84 -9.13 0.44
CA ILE A 270 -3.28 -8.38 -0.70
C ILE A 270 -2.64 -9.30 -1.75
N ASP A 271 -2.30 -10.53 -1.39
CA ASP A 271 -1.72 -11.53 -2.29
C ASP A 271 -2.73 -12.18 -3.24
N ALA A 272 -3.99 -11.77 -3.21
CA ALA A 272 -5.00 -12.23 -4.18
C ALA A 272 -4.58 -11.95 -5.63
N LEU A 273 -3.95 -10.81 -5.91
CA LEU A 273 -3.46 -10.47 -7.25
C LEU A 273 -2.35 -11.42 -7.73
N PRO A 274 -1.22 -11.58 -7.01
CA PRO A 274 -0.20 -12.55 -7.41
C PRO A 274 -0.71 -14.00 -7.48
N ILE A 275 -1.63 -14.41 -6.62
CA ILE A 275 -2.25 -15.74 -6.68
C ILE A 275 -3.05 -15.90 -7.98
N ALA A 276 -3.83 -14.90 -8.37
CA ALA A 276 -4.62 -14.93 -9.61
C ALA A 276 -3.72 -14.98 -10.85
N PHE A 277 -2.66 -14.17 -10.91
CA PHE A 277 -1.66 -14.24 -11.99
C PHE A 277 -0.97 -15.61 -12.05
N ALA A 278 -0.48 -16.12 -10.92
CA ALA A 278 0.19 -17.41 -10.86
C ALA A 278 -0.71 -18.56 -11.34
N LYS A 279 -2.01 -18.51 -11.00
CA LYS A 279 -3.00 -19.47 -11.51
C LYS A 279 -3.15 -19.39 -13.04
N LYS A 280 -3.13 -18.19 -13.64
CA LYS A 280 -3.21 -17.99 -15.10
C LYS A 280 -1.93 -18.43 -15.81
N LEU A 281 -0.77 -18.22 -15.21
CA LEU A 281 0.54 -18.52 -15.80
C LEU A 281 0.93 -20.00 -15.66
N GLY A 282 0.46 -20.68 -14.61
CA GLY A 282 0.66 -22.11 -14.41
C GLY A 282 2.14 -22.51 -14.41
N ASN A 283 2.50 -23.47 -15.27
CA ASN A 283 3.85 -24.03 -15.39
C ASN A 283 4.89 -23.08 -16.03
N ARG A 284 4.51 -21.89 -16.43
CA ARG A 284 5.46 -20.85 -16.90
C ARG A 284 6.32 -20.28 -15.77
N ILE A 285 6.00 -20.57 -14.50
CA ILE A 285 6.78 -20.13 -13.34
C ILE A 285 7.57 -21.31 -12.76
N THR A 286 8.89 -21.18 -12.74
CA THR A 286 9.77 -22.11 -11.99
C THR A 286 10.22 -21.44 -10.70
N TYR A 287 9.82 -22.03 -9.60
CA TYR A 287 10.16 -21.56 -8.25
C TYR A 287 11.49 -22.13 -7.76
N LYS A 288 12.04 -21.51 -6.70
CA LYS A 288 13.33 -21.90 -6.09
C LYS A 288 14.48 -21.84 -7.08
N THR A 289 14.47 -20.88 -7.97
CA THR A 289 15.49 -20.66 -9.00
C THR A 289 16.18 -19.32 -8.74
N GLU A 290 17.33 -19.37 -8.07
CA GLU A 290 18.13 -18.18 -7.74
C GLU A 290 19.06 -17.82 -8.90
N VAL A 291 18.83 -16.64 -9.51
CA VAL A 291 19.68 -16.11 -10.58
C VAL A 291 21.07 -15.80 -10.03
N ARG A 292 22.11 -16.36 -10.68
CA ARG A 292 23.52 -16.25 -10.27
C ARG A 292 24.33 -15.39 -11.25
N GLU A 293 23.92 -15.36 -12.53
CA GLU A 293 24.64 -14.60 -13.55
C GLU A 293 23.72 -14.26 -14.71
N ILE A 294 23.95 -13.10 -15.34
CA ILE A 294 23.23 -12.61 -16.53
C ILE A 294 24.24 -12.29 -17.60
N ARG A 295 24.13 -12.96 -18.78
CA ARG A 295 25.01 -12.73 -19.94
C ARG A 295 24.20 -12.41 -21.18
N ARG A 296 24.74 -11.53 -22.01
CA ARG A 296 24.25 -11.33 -23.39
C ARG A 296 24.88 -12.39 -24.29
N THR A 297 24.14 -12.81 -25.28
CA THR A 297 24.61 -13.69 -26.34
C THR A 297 24.36 -13.02 -27.70
N PRO A 298 24.96 -13.51 -28.82
CA PRO A 298 24.65 -12.98 -30.13
C PRO A 298 23.17 -13.05 -30.49
N SER A 299 22.42 -14.04 -29.96
CA SER A 299 21.01 -14.30 -30.25
C SER A 299 20.05 -13.85 -29.10
N GLY A 300 20.55 -13.27 -28.01
CA GLY A 300 19.70 -12.87 -26.88
C GLY A 300 20.43 -12.83 -25.56
N VAL A 301 19.92 -13.61 -24.58
CA VAL A 301 20.45 -13.67 -23.22
C VAL A 301 20.64 -15.10 -22.75
N ARG A 302 21.63 -15.32 -21.88
CA ARG A 302 21.83 -16.54 -21.10
C ARG A 302 21.78 -16.18 -19.63
N ILE A 303 20.96 -16.91 -18.87
CA ILE A 303 20.81 -16.77 -17.43
C ILE A 303 21.37 -18.04 -16.77
N VAL A 304 22.34 -17.86 -15.88
CA VAL A 304 22.81 -18.92 -14.98
C VAL A 304 22.03 -18.81 -13.68
N TYR A 305 21.48 -19.91 -13.23
CA TYR A 305 20.71 -19.94 -11.97
C TYR A 305 20.96 -21.23 -11.21
N ARG A 306 20.75 -21.18 -9.90
CA ARG A 306 20.76 -22.36 -9.01
C ARG A 306 19.33 -22.79 -8.75
N ASP A 307 19.02 -24.05 -8.97
CA ASP A 307 17.69 -24.60 -8.71
C ASP A 307 17.47 -24.98 -7.23
N GLY A 308 16.26 -25.49 -6.92
CA GLY A 308 15.87 -25.86 -5.58
C GLY A 308 16.69 -27.00 -4.95
N ASP A 309 17.37 -27.79 -5.79
CA ASP A 309 18.23 -28.89 -5.36
C ASP A 309 19.70 -28.45 -5.22
N GLY A 310 19.97 -27.18 -5.50
CA GLY A 310 21.32 -26.59 -5.42
C GLY A 310 22.15 -26.75 -6.69
N ALA A 311 21.60 -27.37 -7.76
CA ALA A 311 22.30 -27.55 -9.03
C ALA A 311 22.32 -26.24 -9.84
N GLU A 312 23.48 -25.97 -10.46
CA GLU A 312 23.61 -24.86 -11.41
C GLU A 312 23.05 -25.27 -12.77
N LYS A 313 22.20 -24.42 -13.33
CA LYS A 313 21.53 -24.60 -14.63
C LYS A 313 21.59 -23.32 -15.44
N THR A 314 21.34 -23.44 -16.73
CA THR A 314 21.28 -22.32 -17.66
C THR A 314 19.94 -22.31 -18.40
N ALA A 315 19.47 -21.09 -18.70
CA ALA A 315 18.34 -20.87 -19.60
C ALA A 315 18.71 -19.77 -20.59
N GLU A 316 18.27 -19.92 -21.85
CA GLU A 316 18.50 -18.95 -22.92
C GLU A 316 17.17 -18.48 -23.51
N ALA A 317 17.13 -17.21 -23.91
CA ALA A 317 15.99 -16.62 -24.58
C ALA A 317 16.43 -15.44 -25.46
N GLN A 318 15.59 -15.05 -26.41
CA GLN A 318 15.82 -13.88 -27.25
C GLN A 318 15.80 -12.57 -26.47
N TYR A 319 14.97 -12.50 -25.43
CA TYR A 319 14.81 -11.32 -24.60
C TYR A 319 14.75 -11.67 -23.12
N CYS A 320 15.14 -10.71 -22.29
CA CYS A 320 15.04 -10.79 -20.83
C CYS A 320 14.30 -9.59 -20.27
N ILE A 321 13.30 -9.84 -19.40
CA ILE A 321 12.69 -8.82 -18.55
C ILE A 321 13.07 -9.10 -17.11
N CYS A 322 13.90 -8.25 -16.53
CA CYS A 322 14.36 -8.38 -15.15
C CYS A 322 13.49 -7.54 -14.22
N THR A 323 12.85 -8.20 -13.24
CA THR A 323 12.05 -7.54 -12.20
C THR A 323 12.67 -7.68 -10.80
N ILE A 324 13.92 -8.14 -10.75
CA ILE A 324 14.69 -8.24 -9.51
C ILE A 324 14.91 -6.82 -8.95
N PRO A 325 14.68 -6.58 -7.64
CA PRO A 325 14.97 -5.29 -7.03
C PRO A 325 16.41 -4.85 -7.29
N LEU A 326 16.63 -3.57 -7.60
CA LEU A 326 17.97 -3.06 -7.95
C LEU A 326 18.99 -3.25 -6.82
N SER A 327 18.52 -3.26 -5.55
CA SER A 327 19.32 -3.59 -4.36
C SER A 327 19.93 -4.99 -4.42
N VAL A 328 19.24 -5.94 -5.02
CA VAL A 328 19.69 -7.32 -5.24
C VAL A 328 20.43 -7.44 -6.57
N LEU A 329 19.86 -6.89 -7.66
CA LEU A 329 20.41 -7.00 -9.01
C LEU A 329 21.85 -6.50 -9.12
N LYS A 330 22.21 -5.40 -8.42
CA LYS A 330 23.58 -4.86 -8.40
C LYS A 330 24.63 -5.84 -7.90
N LYS A 331 24.23 -6.92 -7.20
CA LYS A 331 25.12 -7.96 -6.66
C LYS A 331 25.28 -9.15 -7.60
N ILE A 332 24.44 -9.24 -8.64
CA ILE A 332 24.45 -10.35 -9.59
C ILE A 332 25.49 -10.04 -10.69
N PRO A 333 26.48 -10.90 -10.92
CA PRO A 333 27.42 -10.76 -12.01
C PRO A 333 26.71 -10.64 -13.36
N SER A 334 27.09 -9.64 -14.16
CA SER A 334 26.50 -9.41 -15.48
C SER A 334 27.49 -8.73 -16.44
N ASP A 335 27.25 -8.89 -17.73
CA ASP A 335 27.96 -8.17 -18.80
C ASP A 335 27.16 -6.97 -19.33
N LEU A 336 26.17 -6.50 -18.57
CA LEU A 336 25.46 -5.26 -18.87
C LEU A 336 26.45 -4.09 -19.02
N SER A 337 26.10 -3.11 -19.82
CA SER A 337 26.93 -1.93 -20.06
C SER A 337 27.29 -1.22 -18.75
N THR A 338 28.46 -0.57 -18.72
CA THR A 338 28.89 0.22 -17.56
C THR A 338 27.85 1.27 -17.17
N ARG A 339 27.23 1.92 -18.18
CA ARG A 339 26.17 2.90 -17.97
C ARG A 339 24.98 2.29 -17.23
N MET A 340 24.52 1.10 -17.64
CA MET A 340 23.42 0.38 -16.99
C MET A 340 23.79 -0.04 -15.55
N LYS A 341 24.97 -0.63 -15.34
CA LYS A 341 25.43 -1.02 -14.01
C LYS A 341 25.55 0.17 -13.05
N THR A 342 26.04 1.30 -13.54
CA THR A 342 26.12 2.54 -12.75
C THR A 342 24.72 3.01 -12.35
N ALA A 343 23.77 3.02 -13.28
CA ALA A 343 22.40 3.42 -13.00
C ALA A 343 21.71 2.47 -11.99
N ILE A 344 21.87 1.15 -12.15
CA ILE A 344 21.36 0.13 -11.20
C ILE A 344 21.97 0.36 -9.80
N GLY A 345 23.28 0.59 -9.72
CA GLY A 345 24.00 0.77 -8.45
C GLY A 345 23.66 2.05 -7.71
N ALA A 346 23.21 3.08 -8.43
CA ALA A 346 22.96 4.41 -7.87
C ALA A 346 21.64 4.53 -7.11
N ILE A 347 20.69 3.61 -7.30
CA ILE A 347 19.34 3.75 -6.71
C ILE A 347 19.29 3.07 -5.35
N PRO A 348 19.12 3.83 -4.26
CA PRO A 348 18.91 3.27 -2.93
C PRO A 348 17.50 2.69 -2.80
N TYR A 349 17.32 1.84 -1.79
CA TYR A 349 16.02 1.32 -1.40
C TYR A 349 15.62 1.82 -0.03
N ALA A 350 14.36 2.21 0.11
CA ALA A 350 13.79 2.66 1.37
C ALA A 350 13.81 1.54 2.40
N GLN A 351 14.27 1.84 3.61
CA GLN A 351 14.05 0.98 4.77
C GLN A 351 12.58 1.08 5.18
N THR A 352 11.94 -0.06 5.36
CA THR A 352 10.56 -0.10 5.84
C THR A 352 10.27 -1.38 6.58
N ILE A 353 9.45 -1.27 7.60
CA ILE A 353 9.03 -2.38 8.45
C ILE A 353 7.54 -2.31 8.71
N LYS A 354 6.90 -3.49 8.74
CA LYS A 354 5.58 -3.65 9.33
C LYS A 354 5.59 -4.74 10.38
N ILE A 355 4.79 -4.54 11.44
CA ILE A 355 4.59 -5.51 12.51
C ILE A 355 3.09 -5.75 12.65
N GLY A 356 2.66 -7.00 12.52
CA GLY A 356 1.28 -7.41 12.74
C GLY A 356 1.15 -8.10 14.09
N LEU A 357 0.21 -7.65 14.94
CA LEU A 357 -0.11 -8.29 16.22
C LEU A 357 -1.57 -8.74 16.24
N GLU A 358 -1.79 -10.00 16.61
CA GLU A 358 -3.12 -10.53 16.90
C GLU A 358 -3.50 -10.22 18.34
N PHE A 359 -4.76 -9.83 18.53
CA PHE A 359 -5.36 -9.58 19.82
C PHE A 359 -6.56 -10.51 20.07
N LYS A 360 -6.78 -10.84 21.34
CA LYS A 360 -7.81 -11.77 21.80
C LYS A 360 -9.23 -11.22 21.62
N ARG A 361 -9.39 -9.90 21.61
CA ARG A 361 -10.63 -9.18 21.28
C ARG A 361 -10.33 -7.92 20.45
N ARG A 362 -11.35 -7.38 19.83
CA ARG A 362 -11.25 -6.17 19.00
C ARG A 362 -11.53 -4.92 19.85
N PHE A 363 -10.71 -4.67 20.88
CA PHE A 363 -10.86 -3.55 21.83
C PHE A 363 -10.93 -2.18 21.12
N TRP A 364 -10.28 -2.03 19.96
CA TRP A 364 -10.37 -0.80 19.16
C TRP A 364 -11.78 -0.53 18.62
N GLU A 365 -12.60 -1.57 18.39
CA GLU A 365 -14.00 -1.44 18.03
C GLU A 365 -14.88 -1.30 19.29
N GLU A 366 -14.66 -2.16 20.26
CA GLU A 366 -15.50 -2.26 21.47
C GLU A 366 -15.35 -1.05 22.38
N ASP A 367 -14.11 -0.66 22.69
CA ASP A 367 -13.79 0.39 23.64
C ASP A 367 -13.62 1.76 22.96
N ASP A 368 -12.91 1.80 21.82
CA ASP A 368 -12.50 3.04 21.15
C ASP A 368 -13.39 3.45 19.97
N ARG A 369 -14.29 2.57 19.51
CA ARG A 369 -15.18 2.80 18.36
C ARG A 369 -14.43 3.14 17.07
N ILE A 370 -13.29 2.46 16.84
CA ILE A 370 -12.47 2.60 15.63
C ILE A 370 -12.75 1.42 14.68
N TYR A 371 -13.33 1.71 13.52
CA TYR A 371 -13.66 0.75 12.49
C TYR A 371 -12.81 1.03 11.25
N GLY A 372 -11.66 0.39 11.14
CA GLY A 372 -10.66 0.72 10.14
C GLY A 372 -9.95 2.06 10.38
N GLY A 373 -9.10 2.47 9.45
CA GLY A 373 -8.35 3.72 9.56
C GLY A 373 -6.95 3.55 10.15
N ILE A 374 -6.31 4.68 10.40
CA ILE A 374 -4.89 4.76 10.77
C ILE A 374 -4.71 5.73 11.93
N SER A 375 -4.12 5.25 13.03
CA SER A 375 -3.56 6.12 14.08
C SER A 375 -2.10 6.43 13.78
N ASN A 376 -1.65 7.64 14.13
CA ASN A 376 -0.29 8.11 13.88
C ASN A 376 0.40 8.50 15.19
N THR A 377 1.71 8.24 15.25
CA THR A 377 2.56 8.60 16.40
C THR A 377 3.95 9.05 15.94
N ASN A 378 4.64 9.82 16.78
CA ASN A 378 6.05 10.16 16.60
C ASN A 378 7.01 9.10 17.18
N ASP A 379 6.50 8.06 17.82
CA ASP A 379 7.31 6.90 18.22
C ASP A 379 7.71 6.05 16.99
N ASP A 380 8.65 5.13 17.14
CA ASP A 380 9.22 4.36 16.01
C ASP A 380 8.21 3.48 15.26
N ILE A 381 7.12 3.09 15.87
CA ILE A 381 6.02 2.37 15.19
C ILE A 381 5.32 3.21 14.12
N THR A 382 5.40 4.53 14.19
CA THR A 382 4.85 5.59 13.35
C THR A 382 3.36 5.49 13.07
N GLN A 383 2.83 4.34 12.71
CA GLN A 383 1.42 4.14 12.36
C GLN A 383 0.87 2.83 12.95
N ILE A 384 -0.40 2.86 13.35
CA ILE A 384 -1.22 1.69 13.67
C ILE A 384 -2.38 1.65 12.67
N TRP A 385 -2.52 0.55 11.93
CA TRP A 385 -3.62 0.35 10.98
C TRP A 385 -4.63 -0.64 11.53
N TYR A 386 -5.89 -0.25 11.52
CA TYR A 386 -6.99 -1.09 12.00
C TYR A 386 -7.60 -1.89 10.84
N PRO A 387 -7.94 -3.18 11.06
CA PRO A 387 -8.53 -4.00 10.00
C PRO A 387 -9.87 -3.44 9.53
N ASN A 388 -10.09 -3.52 8.21
CA ASN A 388 -11.27 -2.98 7.52
C ASN A 388 -12.25 -4.08 7.10
N PHE A 389 -12.22 -5.21 7.78
CA PHE A 389 -13.02 -6.40 7.47
C PHE A 389 -13.34 -7.16 8.76
N ASP A 390 -14.29 -8.10 8.67
CA ASP A 390 -14.73 -8.95 9.78
C ASP A 390 -15.09 -8.15 11.05
N PHE A 391 -15.75 -6.99 10.87
CA PHE A 391 -16.22 -6.18 11.98
C PHE A 391 -17.10 -7.01 12.93
N PHE A 392 -16.99 -6.73 14.22
CA PHE A 392 -17.68 -7.46 15.31
C PHE A 392 -17.21 -8.91 15.50
N SER A 393 -16.17 -9.37 14.82
CA SER A 393 -15.58 -10.67 15.13
C SER A 393 -14.81 -10.61 16.46
N SER A 394 -14.61 -11.78 17.09
CA SER A 394 -14.01 -11.84 18.42
C SER A 394 -12.54 -11.43 18.45
N ARG A 395 -11.80 -11.67 17.38
CA ARG A 395 -10.34 -11.45 17.28
C ARG A 395 -10.00 -10.60 16.06
N GLY A 396 -8.77 -10.10 16.02
CA GLY A 396 -8.26 -9.41 14.85
C GLY A 396 -6.75 -9.19 14.89
N VAL A 397 -6.19 -8.84 13.73
CA VAL A 397 -4.77 -8.47 13.60
C VAL A 397 -4.69 -6.99 13.28
N LEU A 398 -4.03 -6.22 14.13
CA LEU A 398 -3.61 -4.85 13.84
C LEU A 398 -2.26 -4.87 13.11
N THR A 399 -2.08 -4.01 12.11
CA THR A 399 -0.73 -3.57 11.74
C THR A 399 -0.29 -2.56 12.79
N THR A 400 0.47 -2.98 13.78
CA THR A 400 0.83 -2.18 14.95
C THR A 400 2.06 -1.31 14.75
N ALA A 401 2.77 -1.52 13.65
CA ALA A 401 3.81 -0.64 13.17
C ALA A 401 3.81 -0.62 11.64
N TYR A 402 3.91 0.55 11.08
CA TYR A 402 4.31 0.77 9.70
C TYR A 402 5.25 1.97 9.66
N ALA A 403 6.54 1.69 9.61
CA ALA A 403 7.59 2.67 9.75
C ALA A 403 8.49 2.71 8.53
N PHE A 404 9.12 3.87 8.32
CA PHE A 404 9.99 4.18 7.20
C PHE A 404 11.30 4.79 7.69
N ASP A 405 12.35 4.71 6.87
CA ASP A 405 13.65 5.37 7.08
C ASP A 405 14.25 5.09 8.46
N LYS A 406 14.64 6.12 9.20
CA LYS A 406 15.32 5.99 10.51
C LYS A 406 14.52 5.17 11.54
N PRO A 407 13.21 5.41 11.75
CA PRO A 407 12.39 4.54 12.60
C PRO A 407 12.40 3.08 12.16
N ALA A 408 12.23 2.81 10.87
CA ALA A 408 12.30 1.45 10.33
C ALA A 408 13.68 0.82 10.53
N GLY A 409 14.74 1.59 10.37
CA GLY A 409 16.10 1.13 10.61
C GLY A 409 16.34 0.74 12.08
N ARG A 410 15.86 1.55 13.04
CA ARG A 410 15.96 1.22 14.48
C ARG A 410 15.21 -0.05 14.83
N LEU A 411 13.95 -0.17 14.42
CA LEU A 411 13.16 -1.38 14.66
C LEU A 411 13.74 -2.59 13.89
N GLY A 412 14.16 -2.40 12.63
CA GLY A 412 14.75 -3.46 11.80
C GLY A 412 16.04 -4.03 12.35
N ALA A 413 16.81 -3.26 13.12
CA ALA A 413 18.04 -3.71 13.76
C ALA A 413 17.78 -4.69 14.93
N LEU A 414 16.57 -4.67 15.50
CA LEU A 414 16.17 -5.55 16.60
C LEU A 414 15.91 -6.97 16.12
N SER A 415 15.97 -7.94 17.03
CA SER A 415 15.46 -9.29 16.78
C SER A 415 13.94 -9.26 16.53
N PRO A 416 13.36 -10.23 15.79
CA PRO A 416 11.92 -10.30 15.60
C PRO A 416 11.11 -10.25 16.90
N GLY A 417 11.57 -10.91 17.94
CA GLY A 417 10.92 -10.89 19.26
C GLY A 417 10.98 -9.51 19.93
N ASP A 418 12.11 -8.81 19.82
CA ASP A 418 12.25 -7.48 20.41
C ASP A 418 11.50 -6.40 19.60
N ARG A 419 11.31 -6.58 18.29
CA ARG A 419 10.41 -5.75 17.48
C ARG A 419 8.97 -5.84 17.98
N ILE A 420 8.51 -7.05 18.31
CA ILE A 420 7.16 -7.27 18.88
C ILE A 420 7.04 -6.59 20.25
N LYS A 421 8.05 -6.73 21.12
CA LYS A 421 8.07 -6.04 22.42
C LYS A 421 8.02 -4.51 22.27
N ALA A 422 8.82 -3.96 21.36
CA ALA A 422 8.80 -2.51 21.07
C ALA A 422 7.44 -2.05 20.53
N ALA A 423 6.79 -2.84 19.68
CA ALA A 423 5.44 -2.53 19.17
C ALA A 423 4.38 -2.61 20.27
N LEU A 424 4.49 -3.54 21.21
CA LEU A 424 3.60 -3.64 22.39
C LEU A 424 3.79 -2.45 23.33
N GLU A 425 5.02 -2.08 23.62
CA GLU A 425 5.34 -0.95 24.49
C GLU A 425 4.83 0.38 23.91
N GLN A 426 5.20 0.67 22.66
CA GLN A 426 4.85 1.95 22.03
C GLN A 426 3.36 2.02 21.67
N GLY A 427 2.77 0.93 21.19
CA GLY A 427 1.33 0.84 20.92
C GLY A 427 0.50 0.91 22.20
N GLY A 428 1.02 0.39 23.32
CA GLY A 428 0.42 0.47 24.64
C GLY A 428 0.23 1.89 25.18
N LYS A 429 1.03 2.86 24.70
CA LYS A 429 0.84 4.28 25.00
C LYS A 429 -0.43 4.86 24.36
N ILE A 430 -0.88 4.26 23.26
CA ILE A 430 -2.09 4.67 22.53
C ILE A 430 -3.29 3.84 23.02
N HIS A 431 -3.10 2.52 23.17
CA HIS A 431 -4.12 1.56 23.60
C HIS A 431 -3.60 0.74 24.78
N THR A 432 -4.06 1.06 25.96
CA THR A 432 -3.63 0.38 27.21
C THR A 432 -3.94 -1.11 27.24
N GLN A 433 -4.87 -1.56 26.41
CA GLN A 433 -5.28 -2.96 26.27
C GLN A 433 -4.21 -3.86 25.63
N TYR A 434 -3.17 -3.31 25.00
CA TYR A 434 -2.13 -4.10 24.32
C TYR A 434 -1.51 -5.17 25.21
N ALA A 435 -1.20 -4.84 26.45
CA ALA A 435 -0.54 -5.76 27.38
C ALA A 435 -1.40 -6.97 27.75
N THR A 436 -2.71 -6.79 27.88
CA THR A 436 -3.65 -7.85 28.33
C THR A 436 -4.26 -8.64 27.19
N GLU A 437 -4.47 -7.98 26.04
CA GLU A 437 -5.16 -8.57 24.89
C GLU A 437 -4.23 -9.20 23.85
N TYR A 438 -2.93 -8.97 23.92
CA TYR A 438 -1.95 -9.55 23.01
C TYR A 438 -2.02 -11.11 22.98
N ALA A 439 -1.99 -11.69 21.78
CA ALA A 439 -1.97 -13.13 21.55
C ALA A 439 -0.67 -13.58 20.89
N ASN A 440 -0.36 -13.07 19.71
CA ASN A 440 0.86 -13.38 18.96
C ASN A 440 1.18 -12.30 17.92
N GLY A 441 2.33 -12.40 17.25
CA GLY A 441 2.74 -11.41 16.28
C GLY A 441 3.75 -11.91 15.27
N PHE A 442 3.92 -11.12 14.19
CA PHE A 442 4.90 -11.34 13.14
C PHE A 442 5.42 -10.00 12.60
N SER A 443 6.72 -9.91 12.33
CA SER A 443 7.35 -8.68 11.82
C SER A 443 8.04 -8.91 10.49
N VAL A 444 8.01 -7.90 9.60
CA VAL A 444 8.72 -7.93 8.32
C VAL A 444 9.49 -6.62 8.14
N ALA A 445 10.81 -6.68 8.36
CA ALA A 445 11.75 -5.63 8.00
C ALA A 445 12.26 -5.93 6.58
N TRP A 446 11.79 -5.17 5.58
CA TRP A 446 11.99 -5.52 4.16
C TRP A 446 13.45 -5.51 3.71
N ASP A 447 14.30 -4.73 4.36
CA ASP A 447 15.75 -4.71 4.14
C ASP A 447 16.45 -5.99 4.65
N ARG A 448 15.79 -6.75 5.54
CA ARG A 448 16.24 -8.04 6.06
C ARG A 448 15.69 -9.25 5.31
N ILE A 449 14.78 -9.04 4.38
CA ILE A 449 14.15 -10.15 3.65
C ILE A 449 14.99 -10.53 2.44
N PRO A 450 15.47 -11.79 2.32
CA PRO A 450 16.25 -12.26 1.18
C PRO A 450 15.56 -11.96 -0.14
N TYR A 451 16.31 -11.69 -1.21
CA TYR A 451 15.82 -11.38 -2.57
C TYR A 451 14.94 -10.13 -2.68
N THR A 452 14.84 -9.32 -1.62
CA THR A 452 14.07 -8.07 -1.61
C THR A 452 14.95 -6.90 -1.20
N GLU A 453 15.57 -7.00 -0.03
CA GLU A 453 16.57 -6.07 0.51
C GLU A 453 16.16 -4.59 0.41
N GLY A 454 14.92 -4.31 0.83
CA GLY A 454 14.33 -2.98 0.88
C GLY A 454 12.86 -2.92 0.47
N GLY A 455 12.21 -1.84 0.83
CA GLY A 455 10.77 -1.60 0.58
C GLY A 455 10.47 -1.25 -0.86
N TRP A 456 11.10 -0.20 -1.39
CA TRP A 456 10.93 0.31 -2.76
C TRP A 456 12.13 1.15 -3.19
N GLY A 457 12.25 1.43 -4.49
CA GLY A 457 13.29 2.31 -5.03
C GLY A 457 13.08 3.75 -4.57
N ALA A 458 14.04 4.30 -3.83
CA ALA A 458 13.98 5.64 -3.25
C ALA A 458 14.74 6.65 -4.13
N TYR A 459 14.03 7.26 -5.06
CA TYR A 459 14.60 8.23 -5.99
C TYR A 459 14.57 9.65 -5.45
N THR A 460 15.69 10.36 -5.55
CA THR A 460 15.67 11.82 -5.53
C THR A 460 15.32 12.37 -6.91
N ARG A 461 15.01 13.67 -6.99
CA ARG A 461 14.75 14.35 -8.26
C ARG A 461 15.96 14.26 -9.22
N ASP A 462 17.18 14.39 -8.68
CA ASP A 462 18.39 14.31 -9.49
C ASP A 462 18.67 12.89 -9.98
N MET A 463 18.42 11.87 -9.16
CA MET A 463 18.49 10.47 -9.59
C MET A 463 17.50 10.17 -10.73
N ARG A 464 16.28 10.70 -10.64
CA ARG A 464 15.29 10.59 -11.73
C ARG A 464 15.79 11.23 -13.03
N LYS A 465 16.45 12.38 -12.93
CA LYS A 465 17.00 13.08 -14.10
C LYS A 465 18.23 12.34 -14.69
N THR A 466 19.11 11.83 -13.83
CA THR A 466 20.43 11.32 -14.26
C THR A 466 20.39 9.85 -14.66
N TYR A 467 19.73 8.98 -13.90
CA TYR A 467 19.85 7.53 -14.04
C TYR A 467 18.58 6.87 -14.60
N TYR A 468 17.41 7.43 -14.31
CA TYR A 468 16.15 6.80 -14.69
C TYR A 468 15.95 6.62 -16.20
N PRO A 469 16.33 7.56 -17.08
CA PRO A 469 16.26 7.35 -18.53
C PRO A 469 17.04 6.13 -18.98
N THR A 470 18.28 5.94 -18.46
CA THR A 470 19.11 4.76 -18.78
C THR A 470 18.44 3.46 -18.37
N LEU A 471 17.83 3.42 -17.19
CA LEU A 471 17.11 2.23 -16.71
C LEU A 471 15.89 1.91 -17.61
N CYS A 472 15.21 2.93 -18.14
CA CYS A 472 14.04 2.79 -19.01
C CYS A 472 14.38 2.34 -20.43
N GLU A 473 15.55 2.70 -20.95
CA GLU A 473 15.97 2.32 -22.31
C GLU A 473 16.25 0.83 -22.47
N GLY A 474 16.63 0.14 -21.40
CA GLY A 474 17.12 -1.23 -21.45
C GLY A 474 18.58 -1.31 -21.91
N ASP A 475 19.10 -2.53 -22.11
CA ASP A 475 20.48 -2.79 -22.54
C ASP A 475 20.53 -3.96 -23.54
N GLY A 476 20.37 -3.66 -24.81
CA GLY A 476 20.22 -4.68 -25.85
C GLY A 476 18.95 -5.51 -25.64
N PRO A 477 19.02 -6.84 -25.53
CA PRO A 477 17.86 -7.71 -25.29
C PRO A 477 17.36 -7.70 -23.84
N PHE A 478 18.00 -6.94 -22.95
CA PHE A 478 17.71 -6.89 -21.52
C PHE A 478 16.89 -5.65 -21.17
N TYR A 479 15.76 -5.84 -20.49
CA TYR A 479 14.85 -4.79 -20.04
C TYR A 479 14.61 -4.88 -18.53
N LEU A 480 14.27 -3.76 -17.92
CA LEU A 480 13.91 -3.66 -16.50
C LEU A 480 12.43 -3.36 -16.32
N ALA A 481 11.78 -4.05 -15.41
CA ALA A 481 10.42 -3.71 -14.94
C ALA A 481 10.33 -3.88 -13.42
N GLY A 482 9.33 -3.28 -12.80
CA GLY A 482 9.14 -3.28 -11.35
C GLY A 482 8.67 -1.90 -10.88
N GLU A 483 8.26 -1.77 -9.61
CA GLU A 483 7.83 -0.48 -9.08
C GLU A 483 8.93 0.58 -9.15
N HIS A 484 10.19 0.16 -9.07
CA HIS A 484 11.37 1.02 -9.23
C HIS A 484 11.50 1.60 -10.64
N MET A 485 10.79 1.03 -11.62
CA MET A 485 10.71 1.52 -13.00
C MET A 485 9.45 2.36 -13.24
N SER A 486 8.92 3.02 -12.20
CA SER A 486 7.76 3.89 -12.28
C SER A 486 7.91 5.12 -11.39
N TYR A 487 7.03 6.10 -11.54
CA TYR A 487 6.87 7.22 -10.61
C TYR A 487 5.95 6.86 -9.43
N LEU A 488 5.27 5.70 -9.48
CA LEU A 488 4.42 5.13 -8.44
C LEU A 488 5.21 4.11 -7.61
N THR A 489 6.36 4.51 -7.05
CA THR A 489 7.17 3.64 -6.20
C THR A 489 6.41 3.28 -4.92
N GLY A 490 6.57 2.02 -4.48
CA GLY A 490 5.84 1.52 -3.29
C GLY A 490 4.40 1.07 -3.56
N TRP A 491 3.87 1.25 -4.78
CA TRP A 491 2.53 0.81 -5.18
C TRP A 491 2.57 -0.39 -6.13
N GLN A 492 1.54 -1.24 -6.06
CA GLN A 492 1.35 -2.33 -7.05
C GLN A 492 1.18 -1.76 -8.46
N ALA A 493 0.48 -0.63 -8.58
CA ALA A 493 0.27 0.08 -9.85
C ALA A 493 1.60 0.39 -10.56
N GLY A 494 2.61 0.86 -9.83
CA GLY A 494 3.93 1.11 -10.42
C GLY A 494 4.57 -0.15 -11.02
N SER A 495 4.37 -1.31 -10.40
CA SER A 495 4.82 -2.59 -10.97
C SER A 495 4.07 -2.96 -12.24
N LEU A 496 2.76 -2.76 -12.27
CA LEU A 496 1.90 -3.07 -13.41
C LEU A 496 2.18 -2.14 -14.59
N GLU A 497 2.25 -0.82 -14.34
CA GLU A 497 2.54 0.18 -15.37
C GLU A 497 3.91 -0.01 -15.99
N SER A 498 4.93 -0.30 -15.19
CA SER A 498 6.27 -0.56 -15.72
C SER A 498 6.31 -1.84 -16.57
N ALA A 499 5.58 -2.88 -16.17
CA ALA A 499 5.45 -4.11 -16.95
C ALA A 499 4.78 -3.84 -18.29
N ARG A 500 3.65 -3.11 -18.31
CA ARG A 500 2.95 -2.71 -19.55
C ARG A 500 3.85 -1.90 -20.48
N SER A 501 4.59 -0.95 -19.91
CA SER A 501 5.55 -0.14 -20.67
C SER A 501 6.62 -1.00 -21.34
N VAL A 502 7.25 -1.92 -20.61
CA VAL A 502 8.29 -2.81 -21.14
C VAL A 502 7.72 -3.80 -22.14
N VAL A 503 6.54 -4.34 -21.93
CA VAL A 503 5.84 -5.19 -22.90
C VAL A 503 5.65 -4.45 -24.23
N THR A 504 5.18 -3.19 -24.18
CA THR A 504 5.02 -2.35 -25.37
C THR A 504 6.35 -2.08 -26.09
N GLN A 505 7.43 -1.78 -25.33
CA GLN A 505 8.76 -1.53 -25.90
C GLN A 505 9.32 -2.80 -26.59
N LEU A 506 9.23 -3.95 -25.91
CA LEU A 506 9.69 -5.23 -26.44
C LEU A 506 8.91 -5.61 -27.69
N HIS A 507 7.59 -5.45 -27.66
CA HIS A 507 6.71 -5.76 -28.78
C HIS A 507 7.05 -4.91 -30.02
N LYS A 508 7.22 -3.60 -29.86
CA LYS A 508 7.67 -2.72 -30.94
C LYS A 508 9.01 -3.16 -31.53
N ARG A 509 9.94 -3.58 -30.69
CA ARG A 509 11.25 -4.08 -31.16
C ARG A 509 11.15 -5.37 -31.97
N VAL A 510 10.31 -6.31 -31.54
CA VAL A 510 10.09 -7.59 -32.25
C VAL A 510 9.49 -7.34 -33.64
N HIS A 511 8.64 -6.32 -33.79
CA HIS A 511 8.02 -5.98 -35.07
C HIS A 511 8.86 -5.04 -35.94
N ALA A 512 9.92 -4.44 -35.41
CA ALA A 512 10.87 -3.61 -36.18
C ALA A 512 12.10 -4.39 -36.69
N ALA A 513 12.28 -5.62 -36.23
CA ALA A 513 13.39 -6.52 -36.60
C ALA A 513 12.94 -7.48 -37.70
#